data_1db322e88066ca62be38fcfe1a8bdc15
#
_entry.id   1db322e88066ca62be38fcfe1a8bdc15
#
_cell.length_a   1.000
_cell.length_b   1.000
_cell.length_c   1.000
_cell.angle_alpha   90.00
_cell.angle_beta   90.00
_cell.angle_gamma   90.00
#
_symmetry.space_group_name_H-M   'P 1'
#
loop_
_entity.id
_entity.type
_entity.pdbx_description
1 polymer ?
#
loop_
_entity_poly.entity_id
_entity_poly.type
_entity_poly.pdbx_seq_one_letter_code
_entity_poly.pdbx_strand_id
1 'polypeptide(L)'
;KFRGELGDSVIITSGVDGCLSVFTQESWKEESSRWNNSTIASVEERSVARVMLGNAAEVLLDKLGRILLPDYLKKIAGLDKNVVICGLLNRLEIWDKSKWQEYSKNAEKEVENMVSKLGNLGI
;
A
#
# COMPACT_ATOMS: atom_id res chain seq x y z
N LYS A 1 9.36 5.60 -16.20
CA LYS A 1 9.83 6.40 -15.05
C LYS A 1 9.93 5.57 -13.78
N PHE A 2 8.83 5.00 -13.35
CA PHE A 2 8.83 4.21 -12.12
C PHE A 2 9.57 2.88 -12.24
N ARG A 3 9.68 2.35 -13.46
CA ARG A 3 10.39 1.10 -13.67
C ARG A 3 11.84 1.16 -13.22
N GLY A 4 12.53 2.26 -13.51
CA GLY A 4 13.91 2.44 -13.08
C GLY A 4 14.06 2.46 -11.57
N GLU A 5 13.08 3.05 -10.89
CA GLU A 5 13.06 3.13 -9.43
C GLU A 5 12.63 1.80 -8.80
N LEU A 6 11.72 1.07 -9.44
CA LEU A 6 11.18 -0.18 -8.92
C LEU A 6 12.14 -1.37 -9.09
N GLY A 7 13.04 -1.32 -10.08
CA GLY A 7 13.95 -2.42 -10.37
C GLY A 7 13.25 -3.57 -11.10
N ASP A 8 13.69 -4.80 -10.89
CA ASP A 8 13.20 -5.98 -11.60
C ASP A 8 12.03 -6.66 -10.89
N SER A 9 11.87 -6.44 -9.62
CA SER A 9 10.78 -7.01 -8.84
C SER A 9 10.33 -6.03 -7.76
N VAL A 10 9.10 -6.22 -7.33
CA VAL A 10 8.50 -5.41 -6.28
C VAL A 10 7.86 -6.33 -5.25
N ILE A 11 7.64 -5.80 -4.07
CA ILE A 11 6.86 -6.49 -3.04
C ILE A 11 5.48 -5.84 -2.98
N ILE A 12 4.45 -6.66 -3.08
CA ILE A 12 3.07 -6.20 -3.00
C ILE A 12 2.40 -6.87 -1.81
N THR A 13 1.75 -6.07 -1.00
CA THR A 13 1.01 -6.59 0.15
C THR A 13 -0.29 -5.81 0.33
N SER A 14 -1.15 -6.29 1.22
CA SER A 14 -2.36 -5.56 1.56
C SER A 14 -1.98 -4.21 2.19
N GLY A 15 -2.65 -3.17 1.74
CA GLY A 15 -2.48 -1.84 2.31
C GLY A 15 -3.53 -1.55 3.36
N VAL A 16 -3.46 -0.36 3.89
CA VAL A 16 -4.49 0.16 4.80
C VAL A 16 -5.62 0.73 3.95
N ASP A 17 -6.83 0.70 4.46
CA ASP A 17 -8.02 1.26 3.80
C ASP A 17 -8.48 0.50 2.55
N GLY A 18 -8.10 -0.76 2.41
CA GLY A 18 -8.63 -1.60 1.34
C GLY A 18 -7.92 -1.50 0.01
N CYS A 19 -6.69 -0.99 -0.01
CA CYS A 19 -5.84 -0.95 -1.21
C CYS A 19 -4.72 -2.00 -1.12
N LEU A 20 -3.88 -2.04 -2.14
CA LEU A 20 -2.60 -2.76 -2.11
C LEU A 20 -1.46 -1.75 -2.01
N SER A 21 -0.42 -2.12 -1.28
CA SER A 21 0.81 -1.34 -1.22
C SER A 21 1.89 -2.04 -2.03
N VAL A 22 2.63 -1.27 -2.83
CA VAL A 22 3.72 -1.76 -3.67
C VAL A 22 5.01 -1.08 -3.22
N PHE A 23 5.98 -1.91 -2.84
CA PHE A 23 7.28 -1.43 -2.36
C PHE A 23 8.40 -1.89 -3.28
N THR A 24 9.45 -1.08 -3.37
CA THR A 24 10.72 -1.56 -3.90
C THR A 24 11.32 -2.54 -2.89
N GLN A 25 12.31 -3.32 -3.31
CA GLN A 25 13.02 -4.21 -2.39
C GLN A 25 13.63 -3.43 -1.23
N GLU A 26 14.21 -2.27 -1.51
CA GLU A 26 14.83 -1.43 -0.51
C GLU A 26 13.81 -0.86 0.49
N SER A 27 12.74 -0.28 -0.01
CA SER A 27 11.67 0.25 0.86
C SER A 27 11.02 -0.83 1.70
N TRP A 28 10.88 -2.03 1.14
CA TRP A 28 10.31 -3.15 1.86
C TRP A 28 11.18 -3.57 3.04
N LYS A 29 12.50 -3.53 2.90
CA LYS A 29 13.40 -3.85 4.01
C LYS A 29 13.14 -2.95 5.21
N GLU A 30 12.99 -1.66 4.97
CA GLU A 30 12.70 -0.71 6.04
C GLU A 30 11.32 -0.96 6.65
N GLU A 31 10.32 -1.13 5.81
CA GLU A 31 8.94 -1.32 6.26
C GLU A 31 8.78 -2.62 7.04
N SER A 32 9.31 -3.72 6.52
CA SER A 32 9.20 -5.03 7.17
C SER A 32 9.97 -5.08 8.49
N SER A 33 11.08 -4.35 8.60
CA SER A 33 11.84 -4.26 9.84
C SER A 33 11.00 -3.65 10.96
N ARG A 34 10.22 -2.64 10.65
CA ARG A 34 9.33 -2.02 11.65
C ARG A 34 8.29 -3.01 12.16
N TRP A 35 7.69 -3.79 11.26
CA TRP A 35 6.69 -4.79 11.63
C TRP A 35 7.31 -5.94 12.43
N ASN A 36 8.51 -6.35 12.08
CA ASN A 36 9.24 -7.39 12.79
C ASN A 36 9.54 -6.99 14.23
N ASN A 37 9.89 -5.72 14.45
CA ASN A 37 10.22 -5.20 15.78
C ASN A 37 9.00 -5.02 16.67
N SER A 38 7.81 -5.18 16.11
CA SER A 38 6.55 -5.05 16.86
C SER A 38 6.06 -6.35 17.49
N THR A 39 6.86 -7.40 17.48
CA THR A 39 6.42 -8.75 17.91
C THR A 39 6.00 -8.83 19.36
N ILE A 40 6.52 -7.96 20.21
CA ILE A 40 6.18 -7.92 21.63
C ILE A 40 5.26 -6.75 22.00
N ALA A 41 4.77 -6.04 21.00
CA ALA A 41 3.88 -4.90 21.19
C ALA A 41 2.43 -5.35 21.41
N SER A 42 1.48 -4.48 21.21
CA SER A 42 0.06 -4.76 21.46
C SER A 42 -0.48 -5.89 20.56
N VAL A 43 -1.62 -6.44 20.93
CA VAL A 43 -2.32 -7.46 20.12
C VAL A 43 -2.64 -6.87 18.74
N GLU A 44 -3.08 -5.62 18.69
CA GLU A 44 -3.42 -4.93 17.45
C GLU A 44 -2.22 -4.82 16.52
N GLU A 45 -1.07 -4.43 17.06
CA GLU A 45 0.16 -4.30 16.28
C GLU A 45 0.63 -5.64 15.74
N ARG A 46 0.53 -6.71 16.54
CA ARG A 46 0.88 -8.05 16.08
C ARG A 46 -0.06 -8.53 14.98
N SER A 47 -1.35 -8.22 15.08
CA SER A 47 -2.32 -8.59 14.05
C SER A 47 -2.04 -7.88 12.74
N VAL A 48 -1.75 -6.59 12.78
CA VAL A 48 -1.38 -5.82 11.59
C VAL A 48 -0.11 -6.40 10.96
N ALA A 49 0.91 -6.68 11.78
CA ALA A 49 2.16 -7.26 11.30
C ALA A 49 1.92 -8.60 10.58
N ARG A 50 1.10 -9.47 11.15
CA ARG A 50 0.78 -10.76 10.52
C ARG A 50 0.10 -10.60 9.18
N VAL A 51 -0.84 -9.67 9.09
CA VAL A 51 -1.56 -9.42 7.84
C VAL A 51 -0.61 -8.84 6.79
N MET A 52 0.14 -7.81 7.14
CA MET A 52 1.02 -7.13 6.19
C MET A 52 2.16 -8.03 5.70
N LEU A 53 2.82 -8.73 6.63
CA LEU A 53 3.92 -9.63 6.27
C LEU A 53 3.41 -10.93 5.63
N GLY A 54 2.30 -11.45 6.16
CA GLY A 54 1.74 -12.71 5.68
C GLY A 54 1.18 -12.63 4.27
N ASN A 55 0.69 -11.48 3.86
CA ASN A 55 0.13 -11.29 2.51
C ASN A 55 1.17 -10.81 1.49
N ALA A 56 2.39 -10.52 1.92
CA ALA A 56 3.41 -9.99 1.02
C ALA A 56 3.81 -11.01 -0.03
N ALA A 57 3.93 -10.55 -1.28
CA ALA A 57 4.38 -11.36 -2.41
C ALA A 57 5.42 -10.60 -3.21
N GLU A 58 6.49 -11.27 -3.59
CA GLU A 58 7.43 -10.73 -4.55
C GLU A 58 6.89 -10.97 -5.95
N VAL A 59 6.79 -9.91 -6.75
CA VAL A 59 6.24 -9.97 -8.10
C VAL A 59 7.26 -9.38 -9.07
N LEU A 60 7.56 -10.14 -10.13
CA LEU A 60 8.51 -9.71 -11.15
C LEU A 60 7.84 -8.76 -12.13
N LEU A 61 8.61 -7.76 -12.57
CA LEU A 61 8.20 -6.91 -13.67
C LEU A 61 8.65 -7.55 -14.99
N ASP A 62 7.79 -7.52 -16.01
CA ASP A 62 8.18 -7.98 -17.33
C ASP A 62 9.01 -6.89 -18.05
N LYS A 63 9.41 -7.17 -19.29
CA LYS A 63 10.23 -6.23 -20.07
C LYS A 63 9.54 -4.90 -20.34
N LEU A 64 8.23 -4.89 -20.30
CA LEU A 64 7.42 -3.67 -20.52
C LEU A 64 7.03 -2.99 -19.21
N GLY A 65 7.53 -3.48 -18.08
CA GLY A 65 7.23 -2.90 -16.78
C GLY A 65 5.86 -3.30 -16.23
N ARG A 66 5.28 -4.39 -16.75
CA ARG A 66 3.97 -4.89 -16.27
C ARG A 66 4.19 -5.96 -15.23
N ILE A 67 3.21 -6.09 -14.34
CA ILE A 67 3.20 -7.14 -13.33
C ILE A 67 1.91 -7.94 -13.46
N LEU A 68 1.96 -9.19 -13.04
CA LEU A 68 0.78 -10.04 -12.93
C LEU A 68 0.45 -10.16 -11.45
N LEU A 69 -0.63 -9.50 -11.04
CA LEU A 69 -1.06 -9.54 -9.65
C LEU A 69 -1.60 -10.92 -9.29
N PRO A 70 -1.14 -11.52 -8.17
CA PRO A 70 -1.75 -12.73 -7.66
C PRO A 70 -3.25 -12.54 -7.38
N ASP A 71 -4.05 -13.56 -7.66
CA ASP A 71 -5.50 -13.47 -7.50
C ASP A 71 -5.92 -13.14 -6.08
N TYR A 72 -5.23 -13.68 -5.08
CA TYR A 72 -5.59 -13.41 -3.68
C TYR A 72 -5.42 -11.94 -3.32
N LEU A 73 -4.42 -11.26 -3.88
CA LEU A 73 -4.24 -9.82 -3.66
C LEU A 73 -5.32 -9.01 -4.34
N LYS A 74 -5.72 -9.40 -5.55
CA LYS A 74 -6.84 -8.75 -6.23
C LYS A 74 -8.11 -8.83 -5.39
N LYS A 75 -8.37 -9.99 -4.79
CA LYS A 75 -9.54 -10.20 -3.95
C LYS A 75 -9.48 -9.37 -2.68
N ILE A 76 -8.33 -9.31 -2.03
CA ILE A 76 -8.13 -8.52 -0.81
C ILE A 76 -8.50 -7.06 -1.06
N ALA A 77 -8.06 -6.50 -2.17
CA ALA A 77 -8.32 -5.09 -2.50
C ALA A 77 -9.60 -4.89 -3.31
N GLY A 78 -10.31 -5.97 -3.64
CA GLY A 78 -11.53 -5.88 -4.42
C GLY A 78 -11.33 -5.26 -5.79
N LEU A 79 -10.19 -5.54 -6.42
CA LEU A 79 -9.87 -4.98 -7.73
C LEU A 79 -10.75 -5.58 -8.81
N ASP A 80 -11.30 -4.73 -9.65
CA ASP A 80 -12.05 -5.11 -10.83
C ASP A 80 -11.24 -4.73 -12.08
N LYS A 81 -11.86 -4.25 -13.12
CA LYS A 81 -11.19 -3.96 -14.40
C LYS A 81 -10.27 -2.76 -14.35
N ASN A 82 -10.68 -1.70 -13.65
CA ASN A 82 -9.99 -0.43 -13.66
C ASN A 82 -9.40 -0.15 -12.29
N VAL A 83 -8.14 0.29 -12.28
CA VAL A 83 -7.42 0.59 -11.06
C VAL A 83 -6.87 2.01 -11.12
N VAL A 84 -6.60 2.56 -9.94
CA VAL A 84 -5.90 3.83 -9.78
C VAL A 84 -4.60 3.53 -9.04
N ILE A 85 -3.50 4.06 -9.54
CA ILE A 85 -2.20 3.94 -8.92
C ILE A 85 -1.82 5.29 -8.30
N CYS A 86 -1.60 5.28 -7.00
CA CYS A 86 -1.27 6.46 -6.22
C CYS A 86 0.18 6.37 -5.78
N GLY A 87 1.00 7.36 -6.12
CA GLY A 87 2.39 7.40 -5.66
C GLY A 87 2.49 8.13 -4.35
N LEU A 88 3.05 7.46 -3.34
CA LEU A 88 3.39 8.05 -2.06
C LEU A 88 4.91 8.11 -1.94
N LEU A 89 5.40 8.70 -0.87
CA LEU A 89 6.83 8.95 -0.74
C LEU A 89 7.67 7.65 -0.75
N ASN A 90 7.18 6.61 -0.08
CA ASN A 90 7.92 5.37 0.11
C ASN A 90 7.28 4.14 -0.53
N ARG A 91 6.16 4.32 -1.23
CA ARG A 91 5.44 3.21 -1.85
C ARG A 91 4.47 3.71 -2.90
N LEU A 92 3.97 2.77 -3.70
CA LEU A 92 2.79 3.01 -4.52
C LEU A 92 1.60 2.30 -3.89
N GLU A 93 0.41 2.79 -4.16
CA GLU A 93 -0.83 2.12 -3.79
C GLU A 93 -1.65 1.79 -5.02
N ILE A 94 -2.26 0.61 -5.02
CA ILE A 94 -3.18 0.20 -6.08
C ILE A 94 -4.57 0.11 -5.50
N TRP A 95 -5.48 0.88 -6.06
CA TRP A 95 -6.87 0.96 -5.62
C TRP A 95 -7.79 0.51 -6.75
N ASP A 96 -8.86 -0.16 -6.40
CA ASP A 96 -9.98 -0.29 -7.33
C ASP A 96 -10.52 1.11 -7.63
N LYS A 97 -10.77 1.40 -8.90
CA LYS A 97 -11.16 2.75 -9.32
C LYS A 97 -12.40 3.28 -8.59
N SER A 98 -13.43 2.45 -8.46
CA SER A 98 -14.66 2.85 -7.77
C SER A 98 -14.43 3.13 -6.30
N LYS A 99 -13.62 2.30 -5.64
CA LYS A 99 -13.25 2.50 -4.24
C LYS A 99 -12.44 3.77 -4.06
N TRP A 100 -11.51 4.03 -4.98
CA TRP A 100 -10.70 5.25 -4.93
C TRP A 100 -11.56 6.50 -5.05
N GLN A 101 -12.51 6.48 -5.98
CA GLN A 101 -13.40 7.62 -6.18
C GLN A 101 -14.22 7.92 -4.93
N GLU A 102 -14.75 6.89 -4.29
CA GLU A 102 -15.51 7.04 -3.05
C GLU A 102 -14.61 7.54 -1.90
N TYR A 103 -13.46 6.90 -1.73
CA TYR A 103 -12.51 7.27 -0.69
C TYR A 103 -12.03 8.70 -0.84
N SER A 104 -11.57 9.09 -2.04
CA SER A 104 -11.03 10.43 -2.27
C SER A 104 -12.08 11.52 -2.11
N LYS A 105 -13.31 11.25 -2.53
CA LYS A 105 -14.42 12.18 -2.34
C LYS A 105 -14.68 12.45 -0.87
N ASN A 106 -14.72 11.40 -0.05
CA ASN A 106 -14.93 11.52 1.38
C ASN A 106 -13.73 12.20 2.07
N ALA A 107 -12.52 11.83 1.67
CA ALA A 107 -11.31 12.42 2.22
C ALA A 107 -11.22 13.93 1.91
N GLU A 108 -11.56 14.34 0.71
CA GLU A 108 -11.58 15.75 0.32
C GLU A 108 -12.56 16.55 1.15
N LYS A 109 -13.72 15.98 1.47
CA LYS A 109 -14.72 16.65 2.32
C LYS A 109 -14.24 16.83 3.75
N GLU A 110 -13.42 15.93 4.23
CA GLU A 110 -12.98 15.89 5.63
C GLU A 110 -11.61 16.52 5.87
N VAL A 111 -10.93 16.95 4.80
CA VAL A 111 -9.52 17.36 4.91
C VAL A 111 -9.31 18.52 5.89
N GLU A 112 -10.22 19.49 5.94
CA GLU A 112 -10.09 20.62 6.87
C GLU A 112 -10.19 20.15 8.32
N ASN A 113 -11.12 19.25 8.61
CA ASN A 113 -11.26 18.67 9.94
C ASN A 113 -10.03 17.83 10.30
N MET A 114 -9.51 17.07 9.34
CA MET A 114 -8.31 16.27 9.54
C MET A 114 -7.10 17.14 9.85
N VAL A 115 -6.90 18.22 9.10
CA VAL A 115 -5.82 19.17 9.33
C VAL A 115 -5.96 19.81 10.72
N SER A 116 -7.18 20.17 11.10
CA SER A 116 -7.47 20.74 12.42
C SER A 116 -7.10 19.78 13.56
N LYS A 117 -7.45 18.48 13.40
CA LYS A 117 -7.09 17.45 14.38
C LYS A 117 -5.60 17.20 14.46
N LEU A 118 -4.90 17.39 13.33
CA LEU A 118 -3.46 17.16 13.23
C LEU A 118 -2.69 18.48 13.34
N GLY A 119 -3.28 19.49 13.96
CA GLY A 119 -2.78 20.87 13.94
C GLY A 119 -1.33 21.08 14.35
N ASN A 120 -0.73 20.15 15.05
CA ASN A 120 0.67 20.25 15.47
C ASN A 120 1.67 19.71 14.46
N LEU A 121 1.23 19.31 13.28
CA LEU A 121 2.11 18.80 12.24
C LEU A 121 2.74 19.90 11.38
N GLY A 122 2.44 21.16 11.65
CA GLY A 122 3.00 22.27 10.92
C GLY A 122 2.41 22.49 9.52
N ILE A 123 1.22 21.98 9.31
CA ILE A 123 0.55 22.11 8.01
C ILE A 123 -0.24 23.41 7.91
#